data_0b2a17a8a76d37421ad7b2f3905d7da3
#
_entry.id   0b2a17a8a76d37421ad7b2f3905d7da3
#
_cell.length_a   1.000
_cell.length_b   1.000
_cell.length_c   1.000
_cell.angle_alpha   90.00
_cell.angle_beta   90.00
_cell.angle_gamma   90.00
#
_symmetry.space_group_name_H-M   'P 1'
#
loop_
_entity.id
_entity.type
_entity.pdbx_description
1 polymer ?
#
loop_
_entity_poly.entity_id
_entity_poly.type
_entity_poly.pdbx_seq_one_letter_code
_entity_poly.pdbx_strand_id
1 'polypeptide(L)'
;MDAAEVKVLRGRVLSFRDAPQGLDDARSYRYIEDGAVVVGGGRILMVGPFDARAAAPHEVIDHSGKLIVPGLIDPHIHFPQVQVIGSYAASLLEWLDTYTFVEEQRFADDAHATRIASAFFDELVRNGTTT
;
A
#
# COMPACT_ATOMS: atom_id res chain seq x y z
N MET A 1 6.75 -28.09 8.29
CA MET A 1 6.79 -26.62 8.02
C MET A 1 6.86 -26.51 6.52
N ASP A 2 5.73 -26.13 5.90
CA ASP A 2 5.73 -25.88 4.47
C ASP A 2 6.76 -24.76 4.19
N ALA A 3 7.69 -25.02 3.29
CA ALA A 3 8.61 -24.00 2.82
C ALA A 3 7.74 -22.89 2.23
N ALA A 4 7.76 -21.70 2.85
CA ALA A 4 6.97 -20.58 2.39
C ALA A 4 7.25 -20.41 0.89
N GLU A 5 6.19 -20.48 0.08
CA GLU A 5 6.28 -20.33 -1.38
C GLU A 5 6.98 -19.00 -1.72
N VAL A 6 8.09 -19.12 -2.44
CA VAL A 6 8.88 -17.94 -2.86
C VAL A 6 8.40 -17.52 -4.23
N LYS A 7 8.08 -16.23 -4.39
CA LYS A 7 7.67 -15.62 -5.66
C LYS A 7 8.63 -14.52 -6.06
N VAL A 8 8.82 -14.37 -7.36
CA VAL A 8 9.67 -13.34 -7.96
C VAL A 8 8.80 -12.39 -8.76
N LEU A 9 8.71 -11.14 -8.34
CA LEU A 9 8.02 -10.09 -9.07
C LEU A 9 9.03 -9.39 -9.97
N ARG A 10 8.93 -9.54 -11.30
CA ARG A 10 9.81 -8.89 -12.26
C ARG A 10 9.19 -7.61 -12.79
N GLY A 11 9.95 -6.53 -12.89
CA GLY A 11 9.52 -5.26 -13.47
C GLY A 11 10.56 -4.16 -13.26
N ARG A 12 10.21 -2.93 -13.62
CA ARG A 12 11.01 -1.78 -13.19
C ARG A 12 10.81 -1.59 -11.69
N VAL A 13 11.90 -1.45 -10.93
CA VAL A 13 11.80 -1.33 -9.47
C VAL A 13 12.33 0.03 -9.03
N LEU A 14 11.54 0.74 -8.25
CA LEU A 14 11.96 1.96 -7.54
C LEU A 14 11.80 1.74 -6.04
N SER A 15 12.86 1.97 -5.29
CA SER A 15 12.84 1.91 -3.81
C SER A 15 13.64 3.06 -3.22
N PHE A 16 13.34 3.42 -1.98
CA PHE A 16 14.02 4.50 -1.27
C PHE A 16 15.02 3.95 -0.27
N ARG A 17 16.13 4.64 -0.09
CA ARG A 17 17.20 4.35 0.89
C ARG A 17 17.19 5.34 2.03
N ASP A 18 16.75 6.56 1.72
CA ASP A 18 16.70 7.67 2.65
C ASP A 18 15.63 8.67 2.20
N ALA A 19 15.30 9.64 3.04
CA ALA A 19 14.43 10.76 2.68
C ALA A 19 15.12 11.65 1.64
N PRO A 20 14.51 11.88 0.46
CA PRO A 20 15.10 12.75 -0.56
C PRO A 20 15.24 14.19 -0.03
N GLN A 21 16.39 14.78 -0.25
CA GLN A 21 16.64 16.20 0.08
C GLN A 21 16.17 17.14 -1.05
N GLY A 22 15.78 16.59 -2.19
CA GLY A 22 15.28 17.28 -3.38
C GLY A 22 15.06 16.31 -4.53
N LEU A 23 14.52 16.80 -5.64
CA LEU A 23 14.23 15.98 -6.84
C LEU A 23 15.49 15.37 -7.47
N ASP A 24 16.66 16.01 -7.28
CA ASP A 24 17.93 15.60 -7.87
C ASP A 24 18.77 14.72 -6.94
N ASP A 25 18.25 14.33 -5.77
CA ASP A 25 19.01 13.49 -4.83
C ASP A 25 18.98 12.02 -5.23
N ALA A 26 19.73 11.67 -6.26
CA ALA A 26 19.85 10.30 -6.78
C ALA A 26 20.42 9.28 -5.77
N ARG A 27 20.96 9.72 -4.61
CA ARG A 27 21.46 8.83 -3.56
C ARG A 27 20.35 8.30 -2.66
N SER A 28 19.24 9.03 -2.57
CA SER A 28 18.10 8.70 -1.70
C SER A 28 17.26 7.55 -2.24
N TYR A 29 17.35 7.22 -3.54
CA TYR A 29 16.56 6.16 -4.16
C TYR A 29 17.44 5.18 -4.95
N ARG A 30 16.83 4.05 -5.31
CA ARG A 30 17.39 3.05 -6.21
C ARG A 30 16.36 2.73 -7.29
N TYR A 31 16.76 2.92 -8.55
CA TYR A 31 15.97 2.52 -9.71
C TYR A 31 16.66 1.37 -10.44
N ILE A 32 15.90 0.36 -10.84
CA ILE A 32 16.38 -0.81 -11.58
C ILE A 32 15.43 -1.04 -12.75
N GLU A 33 15.93 -0.91 -13.98
CA GLU A 33 15.13 -1.01 -15.21
C GLU A 33 14.53 -2.41 -15.42
N ASP A 34 15.31 -3.46 -15.25
CA ASP A 34 14.85 -4.86 -15.24
C ASP A 34 15.18 -5.44 -13.87
N GLY A 35 14.28 -5.21 -12.92
CA GLY A 35 14.44 -5.56 -11.53
C GLY A 35 13.61 -6.75 -11.11
N ALA A 36 13.95 -7.28 -9.93
CA ALA A 36 13.19 -8.30 -9.25
C ALA A 36 12.98 -7.94 -7.78
N VAL A 37 11.76 -8.18 -7.29
CA VAL A 37 11.44 -8.23 -5.86
C VAL A 37 11.11 -9.68 -5.54
N VAL A 38 11.93 -10.31 -4.70
CA VAL A 38 11.72 -11.69 -4.25
C VAL A 38 10.98 -11.66 -2.91
N VAL A 39 9.86 -12.34 -2.84
CA VAL A 39 9.01 -12.39 -1.65
C VAL A 39 8.79 -13.82 -1.19
N GLY A 40 8.74 -14.04 0.10
CA GLY A 40 8.46 -15.34 0.71
C GLY A 40 8.15 -15.19 2.19
N GLY A 41 7.20 -15.97 2.69
CA GLY A 41 6.81 -15.92 4.10
C GLY A 41 6.31 -14.53 4.55
N GLY A 42 5.67 -13.75 3.67
CA GLY A 42 5.19 -12.39 3.96
C GLY A 42 6.30 -11.34 4.08
N ARG A 43 7.52 -11.64 3.58
CA ARG A 43 8.67 -10.73 3.64
C ARG A 43 9.32 -10.54 2.28
N ILE A 44 9.92 -9.37 2.08
CA ILE A 44 10.84 -9.13 0.97
C ILE A 44 12.19 -9.78 1.34
N LEU A 45 12.60 -10.74 0.52
CA LEU A 45 13.86 -11.47 0.71
C LEU A 45 15.02 -10.82 -0.05
N MET A 46 14.71 -10.23 -1.23
CA MET A 46 15.73 -9.58 -2.06
C MET A 46 15.05 -8.53 -2.98
N VAL A 47 15.79 -7.45 -3.23
CA VAL A 47 15.50 -6.48 -4.29
C VAL A 47 16.78 -6.27 -5.09
N GLY A 48 16.74 -6.54 -6.39
CA GLY A 48 17.93 -6.46 -7.24
C GLY A 48 17.63 -6.55 -8.73
N PRO A 49 18.65 -6.59 -9.58
CA PRO A 49 18.49 -6.92 -10.99
C PRO A 49 17.84 -8.30 -11.16
N PHE A 50 17.00 -8.45 -12.18
CA PHE A 50 16.39 -9.75 -12.49
C PHE A 50 17.45 -10.72 -13.02
N ASP A 51 17.49 -11.91 -12.46
CA ASP A 51 18.34 -13.03 -12.93
C ASP A 51 17.44 -14.25 -13.20
N ALA A 52 17.29 -14.59 -14.47
CA ALA A 52 16.45 -15.70 -14.92
C ALA A 52 16.90 -17.06 -14.35
N ARG A 53 18.19 -17.25 -14.08
CA ARG A 53 18.71 -18.51 -13.52
C ARG A 53 18.36 -18.64 -12.03
N ALA A 54 18.53 -17.56 -11.29
CA ALA A 54 18.14 -17.53 -9.88
C ALA A 54 16.63 -17.60 -9.70
N ALA A 55 15.85 -17.07 -10.62
CA ALA A 55 14.39 -17.09 -10.60
C ALA A 55 13.79 -18.45 -11.04
N ALA A 56 14.51 -19.27 -11.82
CA ALA A 56 14.00 -20.49 -12.43
C ALA A 56 13.31 -21.50 -11.48
N PRO A 57 13.72 -21.68 -10.21
CA PRO A 57 13.04 -22.58 -9.28
C PRO A 57 11.75 -21.99 -8.67
N HIS A 58 11.41 -20.73 -8.97
CA HIS A 58 10.32 -20.00 -8.32
C HIS A 58 9.25 -19.57 -9.32
N GLU A 59 8.05 -19.29 -8.81
CA GLU A 59 7.01 -18.62 -9.60
C GLU A 59 7.47 -17.19 -9.94
N VAL A 60 7.51 -16.86 -11.24
CA VAL A 60 7.81 -15.51 -11.72
C VAL A 60 6.52 -14.84 -12.16
N ILE A 61 6.18 -13.73 -11.50
CA ILE A 61 5.08 -12.85 -11.89
C ILE A 61 5.67 -11.69 -12.68
N ASP A 62 5.43 -11.71 -14.01
CA ASP A 62 6.02 -10.73 -14.91
C ASP A 62 5.17 -9.46 -14.99
N HIS A 63 5.74 -8.38 -14.50
CA HIS A 63 5.23 -7.01 -14.57
C HIS A 63 6.09 -6.14 -15.50
N SER A 64 6.73 -6.72 -16.53
CA SER A 64 7.51 -5.95 -17.51
C SER A 64 6.71 -4.77 -18.07
N GLY A 65 7.37 -3.61 -18.15
CA GLY A 65 6.72 -2.35 -18.53
C GLY A 65 5.98 -1.61 -17.39
N LYS A 66 5.76 -2.25 -16.25
CA LYS A 66 5.20 -1.61 -15.05
C LYS A 66 6.30 -1.21 -14.07
N LEU A 67 5.96 -0.34 -13.12
CA LEU A 67 6.84 0.10 -12.05
C LEU A 67 6.39 -0.54 -10.73
N ILE A 68 7.29 -1.25 -10.08
CA ILE A 68 7.11 -1.81 -8.74
C ILE A 68 7.70 -0.79 -7.75
N VAL A 69 6.87 -0.33 -6.83
CA VAL A 69 7.24 0.65 -5.78
C VAL A 69 6.83 0.13 -4.41
N PRO A 70 7.39 0.66 -3.31
CA PRO A 70 6.85 0.47 -1.98
C PRO A 70 5.39 0.95 -1.91
N GLY A 71 4.59 0.33 -1.04
CA GLY A 71 3.25 0.81 -0.77
C GLY A 71 3.24 2.25 -0.26
N LEU A 72 2.16 2.96 -0.53
CA LEU A 72 1.98 4.33 -0.07
C LEU A 72 1.78 4.36 1.45
N ILE A 73 2.23 5.43 2.07
CA ILE A 73 2.07 5.69 3.51
C ILE A 73 1.13 6.88 3.66
N ASP A 74 0.03 6.67 4.38
CA ASP A 74 -0.90 7.73 4.73
C ASP A 74 -0.85 7.97 6.26
N PRO A 75 -0.18 9.05 6.71
CA PRO A 75 0.00 9.33 8.14
C PRO A 75 -1.23 9.97 8.80
N HIS A 76 -2.30 10.26 8.06
CA HIS A 76 -3.49 10.93 8.59
C HIS A 76 -4.75 10.43 7.89
N ILE A 77 -5.43 9.48 8.52
CA ILE A 77 -6.56 8.78 7.92
C ILE A 77 -7.66 8.50 8.97
N HIS A 78 -8.92 8.59 8.56
CA HIS A 78 -10.10 8.44 9.43
C HIS A 78 -11.06 7.40 8.86
N PHE A 79 -10.88 6.11 9.20
CA PHE A 79 -11.75 5.06 8.68
C PHE A 79 -13.24 5.17 9.12
N PRO A 80 -13.60 5.74 10.30
CA PRO A 80 -15.00 5.89 10.64
C PRO A 80 -15.77 6.85 9.73
N GLN A 81 -15.07 7.68 8.96
CA GLN A 81 -15.66 8.70 8.11
C GLN A 81 -15.87 8.26 6.66
N VAL A 82 -15.51 7.00 6.33
CA VAL A 82 -15.59 6.49 4.93
C VAL A 82 -16.98 6.59 4.33
N GLN A 83 -18.03 6.44 5.15
CA GLN A 83 -19.42 6.48 4.68
C GLN A 83 -19.94 7.91 4.43
N VAL A 84 -19.24 8.92 4.89
CA VAL A 84 -19.59 10.34 4.72
C VAL A 84 -18.64 11.08 3.78
N ILE A 85 -17.74 10.37 3.09
CA ILE A 85 -16.87 10.93 2.06
C ILE A 85 -17.74 11.60 0.98
N GLY A 86 -17.41 12.87 0.67
CA GLY A 86 -18.13 13.64 -0.35
C GLY A 86 -19.47 14.25 0.10
N SER A 87 -19.88 14.08 1.35
CA SER A 87 -21.04 14.79 1.90
C SER A 87 -20.76 16.29 1.94
N TYR A 88 -21.69 17.09 1.44
CA TYR A 88 -21.52 18.53 1.36
C TYR A 88 -22.01 19.25 2.63
N ALA A 89 -21.24 20.23 3.08
CA ALA A 89 -21.66 21.23 4.07
C ALA A 89 -21.01 22.58 3.74
N ALA A 90 -21.61 23.68 4.22
CA ALA A 90 -21.09 25.03 3.97
C ALA A 90 -19.84 25.35 4.80
N SER A 91 -19.59 24.62 5.90
CA SER A 91 -18.41 24.76 6.74
C SER A 91 -17.96 23.43 7.33
N LEU A 92 -16.70 23.38 7.80
CA LEU A 92 -16.16 22.20 8.48
C LEU A 92 -16.96 21.83 9.73
N LEU A 93 -17.34 22.83 10.55
CA LEU A 93 -18.09 22.57 11.79
C LEU A 93 -19.47 21.99 11.47
N GLU A 94 -20.16 22.55 10.49
CA GLU A 94 -21.44 22.01 10.04
C GLU A 94 -21.30 20.56 9.52
N TRP A 95 -20.24 20.27 8.77
CA TRP A 95 -19.94 18.93 8.28
C TRP A 95 -19.70 17.93 9.43
N LEU A 96 -18.91 18.34 10.44
CA LEU A 96 -18.65 17.53 11.61
C LEU A 96 -19.94 17.20 12.37
N ASP A 97 -20.78 18.21 12.65
CA ASP A 97 -22.01 18.04 13.42
C ASP A 97 -23.09 17.26 12.66
N THR A 98 -23.18 17.49 11.34
CA THR A 98 -24.24 16.88 10.52
C THR A 98 -23.94 15.44 10.12
N TYR A 99 -22.68 15.13 9.83
CA TYR A 99 -22.31 13.83 9.27
C TYR A 99 -21.32 13.06 10.13
N THR A 100 -20.19 13.67 10.48
CA THR A 100 -19.07 12.96 11.07
C THR A 100 -19.40 12.41 12.45
N PHE A 101 -19.83 13.26 13.38
CA PHE A 101 -20.11 12.83 14.75
C PHE A 101 -21.32 11.89 14.81
N VAL A 102 -22.29 12.04 13.90
CA VAL A 102 -23.41 11.13 13.78
C VAL A 102 -22.96 9.75 13.31
N GLU A 103 -22.11 9.69 12.30
CA GLU A 103 -21.60 8.42 11.78
C GLU A 103 -20.64 7.74 12.77
N GLU A 104 -19.77 8.48 13.39
CA GLU A 104 -18.80 7.95 14.37
C GLU A 104 -19.49 7.30 15.58
N GLN A 105 -20.64 7.79 16.01
CA GLN A 105 -21.43 7.16 17.09
C GLN A 105 -21.86 5.72 16.77
N ARG A 106 -22.02 5.36 15.48
CA ARG A 106 -22.40 4.02 15.07
C ARG A 106 -21.29 3.00 15.33
N PHE A 107 -20.06 3.45 15.53
CA PHE A 107 -18.92 2.59 15.83
C PHE A 107 -18.91 2.09 17.30
N ALA A 108 -19.89 2.46 18.12
CA ALA A 108 -20.20 1.77 19.36
C ALA A 108 -20.72 0.33 19.11
N ASP A 109 -21.19 0.01 17.91
CA ASP A 109 -21.53 -1.35 17.48
C ASP A 109 -20.30 -2.03 16.84
N ASP A 110 -19.75 -3.03 17.54
CA ASP A 110 -18.57 -3.77 17.10
C ASP A 110 -18.75 -4.44 15.73
N ALA A 111 -19.96 -4.92 15.41
CA ALA A 111 -20.25 -5.54 14.12
C ALA A 111 -20.20 -4.50 12.99
N HIS A 112 -20.73 -3.30 13.23
CA HIS A 112 -20.61 -2.18 12.30
C HIS A 112 -19.15 -1.76 12.13
N ALA A 113 -18.43 -1.55 13.23
CA ALA A 113 -17.03 -1.15 13.22
C ALA A 113 -16.15 -2.13 12.43
N THR A 114 -16.30 -3.43 12.70
CA THR A 114 -15.54 -4.49 12.00
C THR A 114 -15.83 -4.51 10.50
N ARG A 115 -17.09 -4.38 10.10
CA ARG A 115 -17.50 -4.38 8.69
C ARG A 115 -16.91 -3.20 7.94
N ILE A 116 -17.02 -1.99 8.53
CA ILE A 116 -16.51 -0.77 7.88
C ILE A 116 -14.99 -0.77 7.86
N ALA A 117 -14.30 -1.18 8.93
CA ALA A 117 -12.86 -1.30 8.95
C ALA A 117 -12.36 -2.27 7.87
N SER A 118 -12.97 -3.45 7.73
CA SER A 118 -12.59 -4.42 6.69
C SER A 118 -12.72 -3.82 5.29
N ALA A 119 -13.87 -3.21 4.97
CA ALA A 119 -14.09 -2.59 3.67
C ALA A 119 -13.11 -1.44 3.39
N PHE A 120 -12.78 -0.67 4.43
CA PHE A 120 -11.85 0.45 4.34
C PHE A 120 -10.41 -0.04 4.07
N PHE A 121 -9.92 -1.04 4.79
CA PHE A 121 -8.59 -1.61 4.57
C PHE A 121 -8.46 -2.29 3.20
N ASP A 122 -9.50 -2.99 2.74
CA ASP A 122 -9.53 -3.55 1.40
C ASP A 122 -9.38 -2.45 0.33
N GLU A 123 -10.05 -1.32 0.52
CA GLU A 123 -9.97 -0.19 -0.41
C GLU A 123 -8.62 0.52 -0.34
N LEU A 124 -8.01 0.67 0.83
CA LEU A 124 -6.65 1.20 0.97
C LEU A 124 -5.64 0.38 0.18
N VAL A 125 -5.64 -0.94 0.38
CA VAL A 125 -4.71 -1.85 -0.31
C VAL A 125 -4.96 -1.82 -1.81
N ARG A 126 -6.23 -1.79 -2.26
CA ARG A 126 -6.58 -1.67 -3.68
C ARG A 126 -6.02 -0.41 -4.33
N ASN A 127 -5.93 0.68 -3.58
CA ASN A 127 -5.38 1.97 -4.01
C ASN A 127 -3.87 2.14 -3.69
N GLY A 128 -3.23 1.10 -3.16
CA GLY A 128 -1.78 1.06 -2.93
C GLY A 128 -1.30 1.62 -1.59
N THR A 129 -2.20 2.01 -0.69
CA THR A 129 -1.83 2.42 0.68
C THR A 129 -1.65 1.18 1.55
N THR A 130 -0.49 1.05 2.20
CA THR A 130 -0.11 -0.13 3.00
C THR A 130 0.27 0.21 4.44
N THR A 131 0.40 1.50 4.75
CA THR A 131 0.81 1.98 6.09
C THR A 131 0.10 3.28 6.42
#